data_6d5e6cac1dc748378febdb497647ff96
#
_entry.id   6d5e6cac1dc748378febdb497647ff96
#
_cell.length_a   1.000
_cell.length_b   1.000
_cell.length_c   1.000
_cell.angle_alpha   90.00
_cell.angle_beta   90.00
_cell.angle_gamma   90.00
#
_symmetry.space_group_name_H-M   'P 1'
#
loop_
_entity.id
_entity.type
_entity.pdbx_description
1 polymer ?
#
loop_
_entity_poly.entity_id
_entity_poly.type
_entity_poly.pdbx_seq_one_letter_code
_entity_poly.pdbx_strand_id
1 'polypeptide(L)'
;IITAGFREAGDGLEDRLLSTARAHGIRLIGPNCLGIMRPGIGLNATFYKGGANSGSIAFVSQSGALCTAILDWAQNNDVGFSSIVSMGSSTEVDFGEILDYLVADPATQSILMYIEGIRDARKFMSALRAATRIKPVILVKVGRHPAGAKAALSHTAALVGADNVFNAAVNRVGAVRVQTVTQLFTAAKALSLNFCQFGNRLAIVTNGGGPGVMAADRAADLGLVLAPLADATLQYLDKHLPQHWSHGNPVDIIGDAGADRYHNAVKACLEDENVDGVLAILTPQAMSAPLESAQALIALAGKQCKPLLACWMGETQVASAREAFAKARIPHFRTPEPAVEVFSHLSAYYRNQQLLRQMPGPLLHNFEPDVENARLIIEGAMQEHRSVLTAMESKAILAAFHIPVAQTVIARSPTEALLIAQQLGFPVAMKINSHDITHKSDVGGVLLNLRNAHEIRSAYQGILDNVHAKCPDAHLDGVSIEPMIVKRHGRELMIGVSSDPAFGP
;
A
#
# COMPACT_ATOMS: atom_id res chain seq x y z
N ILE A 1 17.31 17.79 -21.14
CA ILE A 1 17.78 19.17 -20.93
C ILE A 1 18.25 19.30 -19.51
N ILE A 2 19.56 19.38 -19.35
CA ILE A 2 20.23 19.47 -18.04
C ILE A 2 20.29 20.95 -17.67
N THR A 3 19.41 21.38 -16.78
CA THR A 3 19.32 22.76 -16.27
C THR A 3 18.82 22.74 -14.83
N ALA A 4 18.99 23.87 -14.11
CA ALA A 4 18.20 24.16 -12.92
C ALA A 4 17.05 25.06 -13.34
N GLY A 5 15.86 24.88 -12.77
CA GLY A 5 14.65 25.68 -12.94
C GLY A 5 14.23 25.99 -14.40
N PHE A 6 12.98 25.98 -14.68
CA PHE A 6 12.35 26.52 -15.90
C PHE A 6 10.99 27.07 -15.53
N ARG A 7 10.26 26.33 -14.67
CA ARG A 7 8.97 26.73 -14.11
C ARG A 7 9.10 27.91 -13.15
N GLU A 8 10.19 27.89 -12.39
CA GLU A 8 10.47 28.91 -11.37
C GLU A 8 10.75 30.29 -12.01
N ALA A 9 11.12 30.33 -13.30
CA ALA A 9 11.29 31.57 -14.06
C ALA A 9 9.95 32.24 -14.49
N GLY A 10 8.82 31.53 -14.45
CA GLY A 10 7.49 32.10 -14.66
C GLY A 10 7.12 32.53 -16.06
N ASP A 11 7.99 32.39 -17.06
CA ASP A 11 7.89 33.05 -18.38
C ASP A 11 7.23 32.19 -19.48
N GLY A 12 6.56 31.08 -19.12
CA GLY A 12 6.03 30.13 -20.11
C GLY A 12 7.11 29.45 -20.97
N LEU A 13 8.37 29.50 -20.53
CA LEU A 13 9.51 28.89 -21.25
C LEU A 13 9.37 27.38 -21.40
N GLU A 14 8.80 26.71 -20.41
CA GLU A 14 8.58 25.27 -20.45
C GLU A 14 7.59 24.88 -21.56
N ASP A 15 6.48 25.64 -21.71
CA ASP A 15 5.49 25.39 -22.76
C ASP A 15 6.04 25.70 -24.16
N ARG A 16 6.83 26.76 -24.29
CA ARG A 16 7.51 27.09 -25.54
C ARG A 16 8.52 26.04 -25.93
N LEU A 17 9.30 25.51 -24.97
CA LEU A 17 10.24 24.42 -25.17
C LEU A 17 9.52 23.16 -25.64
N LEU A 18 8.43 22.79 -24.95
CA LEU A 18 7.65 21.62 -25.27
C LEU A 18 7.02 21.71 -26.66
N SER A 19 6.41 22.85 -27.01
CA SER A 19 5.80 23.07 -28.32
C SER A 19 6.84 23.02 -29.44
N THR A 20 8.02 23.60 -29.23
CA THR A 20 9.13 23.56 -30.19
C THR A 20 9.65 22.13 -30.39
N ALA A 21 9.89 21.40 -29.29
CA ALA A 21 10.37 20.02 -29.37
C ALA A 21 9.38 19.12 -30.12
N ARG A 22 8.10 19.24 -29.82
CA ARG A 22 7.03 18.50 -30.51
C ARG A 22 6.93 18.79 -31.99
N ALA A 23 7.06 20.06 -32.36
CA ALA A 23 7.06 20.48 -33.76
C ALA A 23 8.20 19.84 -34.59
N HIS A 24 9.32 19.50 -33.92
CA HIS A 24 10.48 18.88 -34.54
C HIS A 24 10.65 17.40 -34.22
N GLY A 25 9.68 16.73 -33.58
CA GLY A 25 9.71 15.33 -33.23
C GLY A 25 10.79 14.98 -32.20
N ILE A 26 11.24 15.93 -31.38
CA ILE A 26 12.28 15.74 -30.35
C ILE A 26 11.60 15.38 -29.04
N ARG A 27 12.06 14.26 -28.43
CA ARG A 27 11.62 13.81 -27.09
C ARG A 27 12.44 14.50 -26.01
N LEU A 28 11.79 14.92 -24.93
CA LEU A 28 12.40 15.69 -23.86
C LEU A 28 12.40 14.94 -22.53
N ILE A 29 13.57 14.85 -21.88
CA ILE A 29 13.75 14.50 -20.48
C ILE A 29 14.22 15.75 -19.72
N GLY A 30 13.62 16.01 -18.57
CA GLY A 30 13.79 17.28 -17.86
C GLY A 30 12.75 18.32 -18.32
N PRO A 31 13.01 19.61 -18.20
CA PRO A 31 14.20 20.26 -17.60
C PRO A 31 14.28 20.10 -16.07
N ASN A 32 15.16 20.86 -15.42
CA ASN A 32 15.40 20.81 -14.00
C ASN A 32 15.82 19.38 -13.53
N CYS A 33 16.77 18.78 -14.22
CA CYS A 33 17.22 17.41 -13.98
C CYS A 33 18.74 17.29 -14.00
N LEU A 34 19.26 16.26 -13.32
CA LEU A 34 20.69 15.90 -13.35
C LEU A 34 21.10 15.34 -14.73
N GLY A 35 20.24 14.62 -15.39
CA GLY A 35 20.49 13.91 -16.64
C GLY A 35 20.33 12.40 -16.55
N ILE A 36 20.99 11.68 -17.46
CA ILE A 36 20.89 10.22 -17.60
C ILE A 36 22.27 9.59 -17.54
N MET A 37 22.36 8.44 -16.87
CA MET A 37 23.57 7.62 -16.83
C MET A 37 23.24 6.15 -17.10
N ARG A 38 24.04 5.48 -17.96
CA ARG A 38 23.98 4.03 -18.18
C ARG A 38 25.39 3.45 -18.06
N PRO A 39 25.83 3.06 -16.85
CA PRO A 39 27.19 2.64 -16.59
C PRO A 39 27.65 1.47 -17.45
N GLY A 40 26.76 0.49 -17.71
CA GLY A 40 27.09 -0.71 -18.50
C GLY A 40 27.56 -0.45 -19.94
N ILE A 41 27.24 0.72 -20.51
CA ILE A 41 27.68 1.13 -21.84
C ILE A 41 28.58 2.38 -21.80
N GLY A 42 29.02 2.80 -20.61
CA GLY A 42 29.88 3.97 -20.43
C GLY A 42 29.18 5.33 -20.67
N LEU A 43 27.85 5.37 -20.75
CA LEU A 43 27.09 6.62 -20.96
C LEU A 43 26.96 7.38 -19.64
N ASN A 44 27.48 8.60 -19.62
CA ASN A 44 27.22 9.60 -18.58
C ASN A 44 26.87 10.94 -19.21
N ALA A 45 25.59 11.20 -19.36
CA ALA A 45 25.04 12.48 -19.82
C ALA A 45 24.43 13.23 -18.63
N THR A 46 25.25 13.51 -17.61
CA THR A 46 24.88 14.22 -16.39
C THR A 46 25.91 15.29 -16.04
N PHE A 47 25.58 16.23 -15.15
CA PHE A 47 26.58 17.12 -14.56
C PHE A 47 27.20 16.60 -13.25
N TYR A 48 26.97 15.32 -12.90
CA TYR A 48 27.64 14.69 -11.78
C TYR A 48 29.11 14.40 -12.12
N LYS A 49 30.04 14.77 -11.23
CA LYS A 49 31.49 14.65 -11.48
C LYS A 49 32.03 13.22 -11.38
N GLY A 50 31.24 12.30 -10.80
CA GLY A 50 31.61 10.91 -10.62
C GLY A 50 30.98 9.99 -11.66
N GLY A 51 31.29 8.70 -11.54
CA GLY A 51 30.61 7.61 -12.25
C GLY A 51 29.69 6.81 -11.33
N ALA A 52 29.11 5.76 -11.86
CA ALA A 52 28.40 4.75 -11.09
C ALA A 52 28.90 3.35 -11.46
N ASN A 53 28.86 2.43 -10.51
CA ASN A 53 29.14 1.04 -10.76
C ASN A 53 28.08 0.43 -11.69
N SER A 54 28.51 -0.40 -12.64
CA SER A 54 27.57 -1.18 -13.46
C SER A 54 26.87 -2.23 -12.61
N GLY A 55 25.58 -2.42 -12.85
CA GLY A 55 24.76 -3.38 -12.11
C GLY A 55 23.36 -3.52 -12.73
N SER A 56 22.42 -4.04 -11.96
CA SER A 56 21.10 -4.45 -12.47
C SER A 56 19.94 -3.60 -11.94
N ILE A 57 20.21 -2.54 -11.20
CA ILE A 57 19.19 -1.66 -10.63
C ILE A 57 18.99 -0.46 -11.55
N ALA A 58 17.76 -0.19 -11.99
CA ALA A 58 17.40 1.09 -12.56
C ALA A 58 16.88 2.02 -11.45
N PHE A 59 17.42 3.24 -11.39
CA PHE A 59 16.97 4.26 -10.46
C PHE A 59 16.38 5.45 -11.20
N VAL A 60 15.11 5.76 -10.96
CA VAL A 60 14.36 6.85 -11.59
C VAL A 60 13.92 7.84 -10.51
N SER A 61 14.30 9.09 -10.65
CA SER A 61 14.05 10.11 -9.62
C SER A 61 13.62 11.44 -10.21
N GLN A 62 12.62 12.07 -9.60
CA GLN A 62 12.27 13.47 -9.88
C GLN A 62 13.26 14.44 -9.23
N SER A 63 13.98 14.03 -8.17
CA SER A 63 14.97 14.86 -7.49
C SER A 63 16.38 14.63 -8.05
N GLY A 64 16.96 15.65 -8.66
CA GLY A 64 18.35 15.63 -9.12
C GLY A 64 19.37 15.58 -7.96
N ALA A 65 19.12 16.34 -6.89
CA ALA A 65 19.97 16.36 -5.70
C ALA A 65 19.99 14.98 -5.00
N LEU A 66 18.86 14.27 -4.97
CA LEU A 66 18.83 12.92 -4.42
C LEU A 66 19.62 11.94 -5.28
N CYS A 67 19.60 12.09 -6.62
CA CYS A 67 20.42 11.26 -7.49
C CYS A 67 21.91 11.39 -7.17
N THR A 68 22.42 12.61 -6.95
CA THR A 68 23.84 12.80 -6.61
C THR A 68 24.22 12.17 -5.27
N ALA A 69 23.39 12.35 -4.25
CA ALA A 69 23.61 11.73 -2.95
C ALA A 69 23.59 10.20 -2.99
N ILE A 70 22.69 9.63 -3.79
CA ILE A 70 22.58 8.17 -3.97
C ILE A 70 23.79 7.64 -4.76
N LEU A 71 24.25 8.34 -5.77
CA LEU A 71 25.45 7.95 -6.53
C LEU A 71 26.70 7.89 -5.64
N ASP A 72 26.91 8.90 -4.80
CA ASP A 72 28.01 8.91 -3.83
C ASP A 72 27.90 7.78 -2.80
N TRP A 73 26.71 7.59 -2.25
CA TRP A 73 26.45 6.50 -1.30
C TRP A 73 26.64 5.11 -1.93
N ALA A 74 26.22 4.92 -3.16
CA ALA A 74 26.25 3.62 -3.86
C ALA A 74 27.66 3.11 -4.11
N GLN A 75 28.63 4.01 -4.34
CA GLN A 75 30.04 3.65 -4.54
C GLN A 75 30.64 2.94 -3.32
N ASN A 76 30.24 3.37 -2.11
CA ASN A 76 30.74 2.80 -0.85
C ASN A 76 29.95 1.60 -0.35
N ASN A 77 28.83 1.25 -1.03
CA ASN A 77 27.92 0.18 -0.59
C ASN A 77 27.72 -0.93 -1.62
N ASP A 78 28.63 -1.04 -2.60
CA ASP A 78 28.59 -2.04 -3.68
C ASP A 78 27.26 -2.11 -4.42
N VAL A 79 26.63 -0.94 -4.64
CA VAL A 79 25.39 -0.83 -5.41
C VAL A 79 25.73 -0.43 -6.84
N GLY A 80 25.33 -1.28 -7.79
CA GLY A 80 25.51 -1.02 -9.22
C GLY A 80 24.18 -0.76 -9.93
N PHE A 81 24.24 0.07 -10.97
CA PHE A 81 23.08 0.51 -11.72
C PHE A 81 23.14 0.05 -13.19
N SER A 82 21.98 -0.34 -13.72
CA SER A 82 21.76 -0.47 -15.16
C SER A 82 21.48 0.87 -15.80
N SER A 83 20.68 1.69 -15.12
CA SER A 83 20.29 3.02 -15.58
C SER A 83 20.01 3.93 -14.38
N ILE A 84 20.37 5.20 -14.52
CA ILE A 84 19.98 6.28 -13.60
C ILE A 84 19.33 7.36 -14.44
N VAL A 85 18.10 7.72 -14.11
CA VAL A 85 17.30 8.71 -14.84
C VAL A 85 16.81 9.77 -13.86
N SER A 86 17.36 10.97 -13.99
CA SER A 86 16.82 12.15 -13.28
C SER A 86 15.80 12.80 -14.19
N MET A 87 14.53 12.80 -13.77
CA MET A 87 13.41 13.26 -14.60
C MET A 87 13.14 14.76 -14.46
N GLY A 88 13.52 15.35 -13.32
CA GLY A 88 13.23 16.77 -13.05
C GLY A 88 11.75 17.10 -13.17
N SER A 89 11.42 18.13 -13.93
CA SER A 89 10.02 18.59 -14.13
C SER A 89 9.12 17.64 -14.90
N SER A 90 9.68 16.62 -15.56
CA SER A 90 8.93 15.62 -16.37
C SER A 90 7.96 16.25 -17.36
N THR A 91 8.45 17.26 -18.12
CA THR A 91 7.61 18.09 -18.97
C THR A 91 6.94 17.32 -20.10
N GLU A 92 7.63 16.34 -20.68
CA GLU A 92 7.10 15.49 -21.74
C GLU A 92 7.19 14.01 -21.35
N VAL A 93 8.42 13.49 -21.23
CA VAL A 93 8.65 12.10 -20.81
C VAL A 93 8.38 11.99 -19.32
N ASP A 94 7.47 11.12 -18.94
CA ASP A 94 7.12 10.87 -17.56
C ASP A 94 7.48 9.43 -17.12
N PHE A 95 7.06 9.04 -15.91
CA PHE A 95 7.31 7.72 -15.36
C PHE A 95 6.79 6.58 -16.24
N GLY A 96 5.67 6.79 -16.95
CA GLY A 96 5.06 5.76 -17.78
C GLY A 96 6.01 5.31 -18.91
N GLU A 97 6.54 6.26 -19.69
CA GLU A 97 7.45 5.95 -20.77
C GLU A 97 8.79 5.37 -20.29
N ILE A 98 9.29 5.86 -19.15
CA ILE A 98 10.52 5.31 -18.56
C ILE A 98 10.32 3.87 -18.08
N LEU A 99 9.17 3.57 -17.46
CA LEU A 99 8.84 2.21 -17.06
C LEU A 99 8.75 1.27 -18.26
N ASP A 100 8.08 1.67 -19.34
CA ASP A 100 7.96 0.87 -20.56
C ASP A 100 9.35 0.55 -21.15
N TYR A 101 10.27 1.53 -21.17
CA TYR A 101 11.64 1.32 -21.59
C TYR A 101 12.40 0.35 -20.68
N LEU A 102 12.33 0.54 -19.36
CA LEU A 102 13.07 -0.26 -18.38
C LEU A 102 12.57 -1.70 -18.29
N VAL A 103 11.29 -1.94 -18.57
CA VAL A 103 10.73 -3.30 -18.66
C VAL A 103 11.41 -4.10 -19.77
N ALA A 104 11.64 -3.48 -20.92
CA ALA A 104 12.28 -4.11 -22.07
C ALA A 104 13.81 -4.21 -21.94
N ASP A 105 14.44 -3.43 -21.04
CA ASP A 105 15.89 -3.43 -20.87
C ASP A 105 16.39 -4.70 -20.15
N PRO A 106 17.16 -5.60 -20.82
CA PRO A 106 17.63 -6.85 -20.21
C PRO A 106 18.67 -6.62 -19.10
N ALA A 107 19.35 -5.48 -19.09
CA ALA A 107 20.30 -5.14 -18.04
C ALA A 107 19.61 -4.77 -16.71
N THR A 108 18.34 -4.41 -16.75
CA THR A 108 17.56 -4.02 -15.58
C THR A 108 16.82 -5.20 -14.97
N GLN A 109 17.09 -5.54 -13.71
CA GLN A 109 16.39 -6.59 -12.95
C GLN A 109 15.39 -6.03 -11.94
N SER A 110 15.62 -4.83 -11.43
CA SER A 110 14.71 -4.15 -10.51
C SER A 110 14.67 -2.64 -10.78
N ILE A 111 13.52 -2.03 -10.53
CA ILE A 111 13.29 -0.60 -10.78
C ILE A 111 12.98 0.09 -9.46
N LEU A 112 13.76 1.10 -9.12
CA LEU A 112 13.60 1.94 -7.95
C LEU A 112 13.10 3.32 -8.37
N MET A 113 12.08 3.85 -7.70
CA MET A 113 11.48 5.12 -8.07
C MET A 113 11.38 6.06 -6.85
N TYR A 114 11.81 7.30 -7.05
CA TYR A 114 11.54 8.41 -6.13
C TYR A 114 10.53 9.35 -6.77
N ILE A 115 9.36 9.48 -6.15
CA ILE A 115 8.19 10.16 -6.72
C ILE A 115 7.79 11.33 -5.82
N GLU A 116 7.71 12.50 -6.40
CA GLU A 116 7.16 13.72 -5.78
C GLU A 116 5.70 13.95 -6.21
N GLY A 117 5.40 13.72 -7.49
CA GLY A 117 4.06 13.83 -8.05
C GLY A 117 3.92 13.07 -9.36
N ILE A 118 2.68 12.80 -9.75
CA ILE A 118 2.33 12.11 -10.99
C ILE A 118 1.46 13.03 -11.83
N ARG A 119 1.78 13.19 -13.12
CA ARG A 119 1.03 14.04 -14.05
C ARG A 119 -0.13 13.31 -14.71
N ASP A 120 0.14 12.12 -15.24
CA ASP A 120 -0.86 11.25 -15.87
C ASP A 120 -0.93 9.92 -15.10
N ALA A 121 -1.90 9.86 -14.18
CA ALA A 121 -2.06 8.69 -13.34
C ALA A 121 -2.49 7.45 -14.13
N ARG A 122 -3.26 7.60 -15.21
CA ARG A 122 -3.69 6.46 -16.04
C ARG A 122 -2.51 5.82 -16.77
N LYS A 123 -1.69 6.64 -17.41
CA LYS A 123 -0.47 6.20 -18.09
C LYS A 123 0.49 5.53 -17.10
N PHE A 124 0.74 6.21 -15.98
CA PHE A 124 1.59 5.69 -14.91
C PHE A 124 1.10 4.33 -14.39
N MET A 125 -0.18 4.21 -14.05
CA MET A 125 -0.75 2.96 -13.52
C MET A 125 -0.72 1.82 -14.55
N SER A 126 -0.95 2.11 -15.82
CA SER A 126 -0.87 1.13 -16.90
C SER A 126 0.56 0.60 -17.06
N ALA A 127 1.53 1.48 -17.16
CA ALA A 127 2.95 1.11 -17.29
C ALA A 127 3.48 0.43 -16.02
N LEU A 128 3.10 0.92 -14.83
CA LEU A 128 3.48 0.31 -13.56
C LEU A 128 2.94 -1.12 -13.44
N ARG A 129 1.68 -1.36 -13.83
CA ARG A 129 1.09 -2.70 -13.85
C ARG A 129 1.80 -3.64 -14.82
N ALA A 130 2.21 -3.16 -15.98
CA ALA A 130 3.01 -3.94 -16.91
C ALA A 130 4.39 -4.26 -16.35
N ALA A 131 5.05 -3.25 -15.75
CA ALA A 131 6.39 -3.39 -15.18
C ALA A 131 6.43 -4.39 -14.02
N THR A 132 5.53 -4.28 -13.06
CA THR A 132 5.50 -5.12 -11.85
C THR A 132 5.24 -6.60 -12.12
N ARG A 133 4.66 -6.94 -13.27
CA ARG A 133 4.49 -8.34 -13.71
C ARG A 133 5.78 -8.99 -14.16
N ILE A 134 6.77 -8.19 -14.52
CA ILE A 134 8.03 -8.66 -15.13
C ILE A 134 9.20 -8.44 -14.18
N LYS A 135 9.23 -7.29 -13.49
CA LYS A 135 10.34 -6.88 -12.62
C LYS A 135 9.82 -6.31 -11.31
N PRO A 136 10.51 -6.51 -10.19
CA PRO A 136 10.20 -5.79 -8.95
C PRO A 136 10.31 -4.28 -9.16
N VAL A 137 9.24 -3.56 -8.81
CA VAL A 137 9.23 -2.11 -8.76
C VAL A 137 9.03 -1.67 -7.33
N ILE A 138 10.02 -0.96 -6.78
CA ILE A 138 10.01 -0.44 -5.42
C ILE A 138 9.98 1.08 -5.51
N LEU A 139 9.09 1.71 -4.77
CA LEU A 139 8.93 3.15 -4.83
C LEU A 139 8.82 3.82 -3.46
N VAL A 140 9.36 5.01 -3.37
CA VAL A 140 9.17 5.94 -2.28
C VAL A 140 8.45 7.19 -2.81
N LYS A 141 7.36 7.59 -2.13
CA LYS A 141 6.64 8.82 -2.43
C LYS A 141 6.83 9.82 -1.29
N VAL A 142 7.18 11.03 -1.62
CA VAL A 142 7.27 12.16 -0.68
C VAL A 142 6.00 13.04 -0.77
N GLY A 143 5.86 14.00 0.13
CA GLY A 143 4.65 14.82 0.20
C GLY A 143 3.43 14.05 0.75
N ARG A 144 3.65 13.10 1.67
CA ARG A 144 2.60 12.24 2.24
C ARG A 144 1.66 12.95 3.20
N HIS A 145 2.15 13.95 3.87
CA HIS A 145 1.43 14.74 4.86
C HIS A 145 1.20 16.17 4.36
N PRO A 146 0.19 16.90 4.85
CA PRO A 146 -0.14 18.24 4.37
C PRO A 146 1.05 19.21 4.33
N ALA A 147 1.92 19.18 5.34
CA ALA A 147 3.12 20.02 5.36
C ALA A 147 4.12 19.67 4.24
N GLY A 148 4.37 18.36 4.03
CA GLY A 148 5.22 17.88 2.94
C GLY A 148 4.58 18.09 1.56
N ALA A 149 3.27 17.95 1.44
CA ALA A 149 2.53 18.20 0.20
C ALA A 149 2.63 19.67 -0.21
N LYS A 150 2.51 20.60 0.74
CA LYS A 150 2.70 22.04 0.48
C LYS A 150 4.12 22.36 -0.01
N ALA A 151 5.14 21.72 0.56
CA ALA A 151 6.52 21.88 0.11
C ALA A 151 6.71 21.29 -1.31
N ALA A 152 6.18 20.10 -1.59
CA ALA A 152 6.26 19.46 -2.90
C ALA A 152 5.55 20.27 -4.00
N LEU A 153 4.38 20.85 -3.71
CA LEU A 153 3.65 21.76 -4.63
C LEU A 153 4.49 22.97 -5.03
N SER A 154 5.26 23.54 -4.09
CA SER A 154 6.15 24.66 -4.37
C SER A 154 7.29 24.30 -5.32
N HIS A 155 7.69 23.01 -5.36
CA HIS A 155 8.80 22.53 -6.20
C HIS A 155 8.35 21.98 -7.55
N THR A 156 7.24 21.27 -7.62
CA THR A 156 6.92 20.49 -8.82
C THR A 156 5.61 20.87 -9.49
N ALA A 157 4.77 21.70 -8.84
CA ALA A 157 3.39 22.04 -9.29
C ALA A 157 2.54 20.80 -9.67
N ALA A 158 2.96 19.59 -9.26
CA ALA A 158 2.21 18.37 -9.52
C ALA A 158 1.12 18.19 -8.46
N LEU A 159 -0.06 17.75 -8.88
CA LEU A 159 -1.14 17.38 -7.97
C LEU A 159 -0.68 16.21 -7.11
N VAL A 160 -0.61 16.44 -5.81
CA VAL A 160 -0.35 15.38 -4.83
C VAL A 160 -1.72 14.86 -4.41
N GLY A 161 -2.14 13.74 -5.01
CA GLY A 161 -3.35 13.02 -4.57
C GLY A 161 -3.27 12.55 -3.12
N ALA A 162 -4.37 12.11 -2.56
CA ALA A 162 -4.41 11.59 -1.20
C ALA A 162 -3.47 10.39 -1.03
N ASP A 163 -2.67 10.38 0.04
CA ASP A 163 -1.61 9.37 0.24
C ASP A 163 -2.15 7.94 0.39
N ASN A 164 -3.31 7.78 0.99
CA ASN A 164 -4.02 6.50 1.12
C ASN A 164 -4.51 5.98 -0.25
N VAL A 165 -4.99 6.86 -1.13
CA VAL A 165 -5.40 6.51 -2.50
C VAL A 165 -4.18 6.08 -3.33
N PHE A 166 -3.09 6.86 -3.27
CA PHE A 166 -1.84 6.48 -3.91
C PHE A 166 -1.35 5.10 -3.43
N ASN A 167 -1.37 4.86 -2.11
CA ASN A 167 -0.95 3.58 -1.54
C ASN A 167 -1.80 2.42 -2.04
N ALA A 168 -3.13 2.57 -2.04
CA ALA A 168 -4.05 1.56 -2.56
C ALA A 168 -3.81 1.28 -4.04
N ALA A 169 -3.63 2.33 -4.85
CA ALA A 169 -3.39 2.22 -6.28
C ALA A 169 -2.10 1.46 -6.59
N VAL A 170 -0.96 1.82 -5.99
CA VAL A 170 0.32 1.17 -6.28
C VAL A 170 0.39 -0.27 -5.77
N ASN A 171 -0.22 -0.57 -4.62
CA ASN A 171 -0.31 -1.93 -4.11
C ASN A 171 -1.15 -2.83 -5.03
N ARG A 172 -2.27 -2.32 -5.55
CA ARG A 172 -3.15 -3.04 -6.49
C ARG A 172 -2.45 -3.46 -7.76
N VAL A 173 -1.48 -2.69 -8.22
CA VAL A 173 -0.69 -3.01 -9.43
C VAL A 173 0.64 -3.69 -9.12
N GLY A 174 0.85 -4.17 -7.90
CA GLY A 174 1.97 -5.04 -7.57
C GLY A 174 3.26 -4.36 -7.15
N ALA A 175 3.31 -3.04 -7.06
CA ALA A 175 4.51 -2.33 -6.62
C ALA A 175 4.71 -2.45 -5.10
N VAL A 176 5.94 -2.36 -4.66
CA VAL A 176 6.32 -2.29 -3.24
C VAL A 176 6.55 -0.83 -2.86
N ARG A 177 5.76 -0.33 -1.95
CA ARG A 177 5.95 1.01 -1.41
C ARG A 177 6.78 0.98 -0.14
N VAL A 178 7.81 1.80 -0.10
CA VAL A 178 8.66 2.01 1.07
C VAL A 178 8.60 3.46 1.55
N GLN A 179 9.10 3.73 2.76
CA GLN A 179 8.99 5.05 3.38
C GLN A 179 10.29 5.85 3.33
N THR A 180 11.44 5.19 3.21
CA THR A 180 12.76 5.81 3.25
C THR A 180 13.63 5.35 2.08
N VAL A 181 14.63 6.16 1.75
CA VAL A 181 15.62 5.82 0.72
C VAL A 181 16.41 4.58 1.09
N THR A 182 16.75 4.40 2.36
CA THR A 182 17.45 3.19 2.83
C THR A 182 16.61 1.94 2.58
N GLN A 183 15.32 1.98 2.89
CA GLN A 183 14.40 0.87 2.62
C GLN A 183 14.29 0.58 1.11
N LEU A 184 14.38 1.61 0.24
CA LEU A 184 14.33 1.43 -1.20
C LEU A 184 15.43 0.46 -1.69
N PHE A 185 16.67 0.66 -1.24
CA PHE A 185 17.80 -0.16 -1.62
C PHE A 185 17.84 -1.51 -0.90
N THR A 186 17.49 -1.56 0.38
CA THR A 186 17.47 -2.83 1.12
C THR A 186 16.40 -3.78 0.60
N ALA A 187 15.21 -3.26 0.25
CA ALA A 187 14.16 -4.05 -0.39
C ALA A 187 14.57 -4.56 -1.77
N ALA A 188 15.19 -3.70 -2.60
CA ALA A 188 15.68 -4.11 -3.93
C ALA A 188 16.73 -5.21 -3.84
N LYS A 189 17.70 -5.07 -2.94
CA LYS A 189 18.73 -6.07 -2.70
C LYS A 189 18.14 -7.42 -2.25
N ALA A 190 17.16 -7.40 -1.37
CA ALA A 190 16.49 -8.61 -0.91
C ALA A 190 15.63 -9.26 -2.00
N LEU A 191 14.89 -8.47 -2.79
CA LEU A 191 14.06 -8.98 -3.89
C LEU A 191 14.88 -9.56 -5.05
N SER A 192 16.16 -9.18 -5.17
CA SER A 192 17.06 -9.78 -6.17
C SER A 192 17.55 -11.21 -5.84
N LEU A 193 17.20 -11.72 -4.66
CA LEU A 193 17.70 -13.01 -4.16
C LEU A 193 16.82 -14.21 -4.55
N ASN A 194 15.78 -14.03 -5.36
CA ASN A 194 14.95 -15.11 -5.92
C ASN A 194 14.48 -16.16 -4.90
N PHE A 195 13.96 -15.73 -3.77
CA PHE A 195 13.26 -16.63 -2.87
C PHE A 195 12.02 -17.21 -3.56
N CYS A 196 11.58 -18.42 -3.23
CA CYS A 196 10.49 -19.11 -3.93
C CYS A 196 9.28 -19.45 -3.05
N GLN A 197 9.37 -19.27 -1.74
CA GLN A 197 8.25 -19.49 -0.83
C GLN A 197 8.01 -18.25 0.03
N PHE A 198 6.75 -17.82 0.18
CA PHE A 198 6.42 -16.54 0.77
C PHE A 198 5.06 -16.53 1.46
N GLY A 199 5.02 -15.78 2.53
CA GLY A 199 3.84 -15.42 3.30
C GLY A 199 4.23 -14.31 4.29
N ASN A 200 3.49 -14.14 5.35
CA ASN A 200 3.73 -13.12 6.37
C ASN A 200 4.05 -13.70 7.76
N ARG A 201 4.29 -15.02 7.84
CA ARG A 201 4.55 -15.72 9.10
C ARG A 201 6.07 -15.81 9.34
N LEU A 202 6.57 -15.02 10.30
CA LEU A 202 7.98 -14.90 10.63
C LEU A 202 8.33 -15.76 11.86
N ALA A 203 9.39 -16.55 11.78
CA ALA A 203 10.06 -17.13 12.94
C ALA A 203 11.29 -16.28 13.30
N ILE A 204 11.50 -16.02 14.57
CA ILE A 204 12.62 -15.26 15.11
C ILE A 204 13.44 -16.21 15.98
N VAL A 205 14.72 -16.40 15.65
CA VAL A 205 15.68 -17.17 16.46
C VAL A 205 16.70 -16.20 17.03
N THR A 206 16.90 -16.20 18.34
CA THR A 206 17.76 -15.22 19.02
C THR A 206 18.52 -15.86 20.21
N ASN A 207 19.73 -15.39 20.49
CA ASN A 207 20.44 -15.68 21.75
C ASN A 207 20.27 -14.61 22.82
N GLY A 208 19.37 -13.64 22.59
CA GLY A 208 19.10 -12.56 23.52
C GLY A 208 17.65 -12.13 23.48
N GLY A 209 16.95 -12.21 24.61
CA GLY A 209 15.51 -11.92 24.71
C GLY A 209 15.14 -10.52 24.25
N GLY A 210 15.91 -9.48 24.64
CA GLY A 210 15.61 -8.10 24.30
C GLY A 210 15.47 -7.84 22.78
N PRO A 211 16.48 -8.17 21.96
CA PRO A 211 16.38 -8.05 20.48
C PRO A 211 15.27 -8.90 19.87
N GLY A 212 14.98 -10.07 20.46
CA GLY A 212 13.84 -10.88 20.04
C GLY A 212 12.50 -10.17 20.23
N VAL A 213 12.32 -9.50 21.38
CA VAL A 213 11.12 -8.70 21.67
C VAL A 213 11.03 -7.49 20.73
N MET A 214 12.13 -6.76 20.51
CA MET A 214 12.15 -5.64 19.55
C MET A 214 11.73 -6.07 18.14
N ALA A 215 12.20 -7.23 17.68
CA ALA A 215 11.79 -7.79 16.39
C ALA A 215 10.31 -8.17 16.37
N ALA A 216 9.79 -8.73 17.46
CA ALA A 216 8.39 -9.11 17.59
C ALA A 216 7.45 -7.88 17.57
N ASP A 217 7.80 -6.83 18.31
CA ASP A 217 7.05 -5.57 18.31
C ASP A 217 7.03 -4.94 16.91
N ARG A 218 8.20 -4.91 16.24
CA ARG A 218 8.27 -4.39 14.88
C ARG A 218 7.48 -5.23 13.89
N ALA A 219 7.43 -6.55 14.05
CA ALA A 219 6.63 -7.43 13.23
C ALA A 219 5.12 -7.13 13.40
N ALA A 220 4.68 -6.93 14.63
CA ALA A 220 3.29 -6.54 14.94
C ALA A 220 2.92 -5.17 14.31
N ASP A 221 3.78 -4.16 14.43
CA ASP A 221 3.58 -2.83 13.82
C ASP A 221 3.38 -2.92 12.30
N LEU A 222 4.04 -3.87 11.65
CA LEU A 222 3.99 -4.06 10.19
C LEU A 222 2.92 -5.06 9.74
N GLY A 223 2.11 -5.59 10.67
CA GLY A 223 1.06 -6.55 10.39
C GLY A 223 1.58 -7.93 9.97
N LEU A 224 2.81 -8.26 10.33
CA LEU A 224 3.36 -9.60 10.20
C LEU A 224 2.84 -10.49 11.34
N VAL A 225 2.87 -11.79 11.12
CA VAL A 225 2.45 -12.78 12.10
C VAL A 225 3.68 -13.51 12.61
N LEU A 226 3.87 -13.57 13.92
CA LEU A 226 4.83 -14.50 14.49
C LEU A 226 4.30 -15.93 14.29
N ALA A 227 5.05 -16.72 13.52
CA ALA A 227 4.63 -18.06 13.15
C ALA A 227 4.33 -18.91 14.39
N PRO A 228 3.12 -19.51 14.51
CA PRO A 228 2.90 -20.56 15.50
C PRO A 228 3.68 -21.81 15.04
N LEU A 229 4.69 -22.21 15.80
CA LEU A 229 5.52 -23.36 15.45
C LEU A 229 4.70 -24.65 15.57
N ALA A 230 4.91 -25.57 14.63
CA ALA A 230 4.27 -26.88 14.67
C ALA A 230 4.78 -27.72 15.86
N ASP A 231 3.93 -28.60 16.38
CA ASP A 231 4.28 -29.48 17.53
C ASP A 231 5.54 -30.32 17.26
N ALA A 232 5.73 -30.78 16.04
CA ALA A 232 6.94 -31.51 15.64
C ALA A 232 8.20 -30.65 15.75
N THR A 233 8.10 -29.37 15.38
CA THR A 233 9.18 -28.39 15.49
C THR A 233 9.50 -28.13 16.97
N LEU A 234 8.49 -27.90 17.80
CA LEU A 234 8.67 -27.72 19.24
C LEU A 234 9.34 -28.93 19.89
N GLN A 235 8.90 -30.15 19.59
CA GLN A 235 9.52 -31.39 20.09
C GLN A 235 10.96 -31.56 19.62
N TYR A 236 11.27 -31.14 18.39
CA TYR A 236 12.65 -31.16 17.91
C TYR A 236 13.52 -30.16 18.68
N LEU A 237 13.03 -28.93 18.88
CA LEU A 237 13.74 -27.89 19.64
C LEU A 237 13.93 -28.28 21.09
N ASP A 238 12.96 -28.89 21.76
CA ASP A 238 13.07 -29.42 23.14
C ASP A 238 14.21 -30.44 23.32
N LYS A 239 14.51 -31.22 22.28
CA LYS A 239 15.61 -32.20 22.30
C LYS A 239 16.98 -31.59 22.05
N HIS A 240 17.06 -30.43 21.35
CA HIS A 240 18.32 -29.86 20.87
C HIS A 240 18.70 -28.56 21.57
N LEU A 241 17.77 -27.94 22.29
CA LEU A 241 17.98 -26.70 23.04
C LEU A 241 18.01 -26.96 24.54
N PRO A 242 18.66 -26.09 25.34
CA PRO A 242 18.63 -26.19 26.80
C PRO A 242 17.21 -26.11 27.37
N GLN A 243 16.95 -26.75 28.49
CA GLN A 243 15.64 -26.85 29.13
C GLN A 243 14.91 -25.49 29.32
N HIS A 244 15.65 -24.40 29.40
CA HIS A 244 15.11 -23.04 29.67
C HIS A 244 14.96 -22.18 28.40
N TRP A 245 14.94 -22.76 27.20
CA TRP A 245 14.62 -22.02 26.02
C TRP A 245 13.16 -21.54 26.05
N SER A 246 12.75 -20.60 25.20
CA SER A 246 11.44 -19.92 25.28
C SER A 246 10.20 -20.79 25.04
N HIS A 247 10.35 -22.00 24.53
CA HIS A 247 9.26 -22.93 24.14
C HIS A 247 8.22 -22.31 23.19
N GLY A 248 8.63 -21.35 22.38
CA GLY A 248 7.77 -20.64 21.44
C GLY A 248 8.53 -19.72 20.50
N ASN A 249 7.80 -18.90 19.75
CA ASN A 249 8.36 -17.90 18.87
C ASN A 249 8.15 -16.48 19.49
N PRO A 250 9.21 -15.69 19.73
CA PRO A 250 10.62 -15.90 19.37
C PRO A 250 11.29 -17.11 20.07
N VAL A 251 12.10 -17.86 19.27
CA VAL A 251 12.90 -18.99 19.75
C VAL A 251 14.17 -18.44 20.40
N ASP A 252 14.15 -18.26 21.73
CA ASP A 252 15.32 -17.85 22.51
C ASP A 252 16.19 -19.07 22.82
N ILE A 253 17.36 -19.16 22.15
CA ILE A 253 18.31 -20.28 22.25
C ILE A 253 19.36 -20.08 23.36
N ILE A 254 19.16 -19.06 24.20
CA ILE A 254 19.98 -18.67 25.35
C ILE A 254 21.36 -18.10 24.99
N GLY A 255 21.86 -17.21 25.84
CA GLY A 255 23.03 -16.35 25.59
C GLY A 255 24.34 -17.07 25.28
N ASP A 256 24.56 -18.28 25.78
CA ASP A 256 25.74 -19.11 25.52
C ASP A 256 25.67 -19.95 24.24
N ALA A 257 24.70 -19.62 23.33
CA ALA A 257 24.46 -20.38 22.12
C ALA A 257 25.65 -20.33 21.16
N GLY A 258 26.16 -21.50 20.81
CA GLY A 258 27.14 -21.73 19.77
C GLY A 258 26.50 -22.02 18.39
N ALA A 259 27.36 -22.30 17.40
CA ALA A 259 26.96 -22.55 16.02
C ALA A 259 25.94 -23.69 15.85
N ASP A 260 26.08 -24.77 16.62
CA ASP A 260 25.18 -25.94 16.55
C ASP A 260 23.74 -25.60 16.98
N ARG A 261 23.58 -24.77 18.03
CA ARG A 261 22.24 -24.34 18.45
C ARG A 261 21.57 -23.47 17.40
N TYR A 262 22.31 -22.50 16.83
CA TYR A 262 21.82 -21.71 15.71
C TYR A 262 21.42 -22.58 14.52
N HIS A 263 22.29 -23.52 14.13
CA HIS A 263 22.01 -24.45 13.05
C HIS A 263 20.70 -25.21 13.27
N ASN A 264 20.57 -25.88 14.43
CA ASN A 264 19.42 -26.71 14.73
C ASN A 264 18.12 -25.89 14.82
N ALA A 265 18.15 -24.74 15.50
CA ALA A 265 16.96 -23.91 15.66
C ALA A 265 16.52 -23.28 14.33
N VAL A 266 17.44 -22.71 13.56
CA VAL A 266 17.12 -22.11 12.25
C VAL A 266 16.68 -23.16 11.25
N LYS A 267 17.32 -24.35 11.22
CA LYS A 267 16.91 -25.47 10.37
C LYS A 267 15.48 -25.89 10.68
N ALA A 268 15.15 -26.12 11.95
CA ALA A 268 13.82 -26.53 12.37
C ALA A 268 12.75 -25.50 11.96
N CYS A 269 13.03 -24.20 12.13
CA CYS A 269 12.12 -23.15 11.69
C CYS A 269 12.00 -23.06 10.16
N LEU A 270 13.07 -23.26 9.40
CA LEU A 270 13.02 -23.28 7.93
C LEU A 270 12.23 -24.47 7.38
N GLU A 271 12.25 -25.60 8.06
CA GLU A 271 11.53 -26.83 7.68
C GLU A 271 10.06 -26.82 8.15
N ASP A 272 9.67 -25.94 9.08
CA ASP A 272 8.31 -25.83 9.61
C ASP A 272 7.34 -25.24 8.56
N GLU A 273 6.25 -25.95 8.27
CA GLU A 273 5.23 -25.52 7.30
C GLU A 273 4.45 -24.25 7.69
N ASN A 274 4.44 -23.93 8.99
CA ASN A 274 3.81 -22.71 9.49
C ASN A 274 4.70 -21.48 9.38
N VAL A 275 5.96 -21.64 8.98
CA VAL A 275 6.94 -20.56 8.87
C VAL A 275 7.15 -20.18 7.41
N ASP A 276 7.07 -18.88 7.10
CA ASP A 276 7.30 -18.35 5.75
C ASP A 276 8.69 -17.73 5.58
N GLY A 277 9.38 -17.42 6.69
CA GLY A 277 10.76 -16.95 6.71
C GLY A 277 11.32 -16.87 8.12
N VAL A 278 12.64 -16.83 8.22
CA VAL A 278 13.37 -16.86 9.49
C VAL A 278 14.28 -15.64 9.62
N LEU A 279 14.20 -14.99 10.78
CA LEU A 279 15.15 -13.98 11.23
C LEU A 279 16.03 -14.57 12.33
N ALA A 280 17.31 -14.71 12.06
CA ALA A 280 18.28 -15.12 13.06
C ALA A 280 18.99 -13.88 13.64
N ILE A 281 18.96 -13.71 14.95
CA ILE A 281 19.55 -12.57 15.68
C ILE A 281 20.67 -13.08 16.56
N LEU A 282 21.84 -12.45 16.47
CA LEU A 282 22.98 -12.72 17.35
C LEU A 282 23.41 -11.43 18.05
N THR A 283 23.44 -11.48 19.36
CA THR A 283 24.12 -10.51 20.24
C THR A 283 25.43 -11.13 20.70
N PRO A 284 26.60 -10.48 20.46
CA PRO A 284 27.88 -11.03 20.83
C PRO A 284 28.02 -11.04 22.34
N GLN A 285 28.27 -12.22 22.89
CA GLN A 285 28.56 -12.47 24.32
C GLN A 285 29.90 -13.19 24.44
N ALA A 286 30.47 -13.28 25.64
CA ALA A 286 31.80 -13.85 25.85
C ALA A 286 31.93 -15.30 25.29
N MET A 287 30.86 -16.07 25.27
CA MET A 287 30.83 -17.46 24.80
C MET A 287 30.28 -17.62 23.39
N SER A 288 29.82 -16.57 22.75
CA SER A 288 29.30 -16.66 21.38
C SER A 288 30.44 -16.76 20.37
N ALA A 289 30.17 -17.51 19.28
CA ALA A 289 31.07 -17.68 18.14
C ALA A 289 30.42 -17.09 16.88
N PRO A 290 30.49 -15.75 16.68
CA PRO A 290 29.70 -15.09 15.62
C PRO A 290 30.00 -15.56 14.20
N LEU A 291 31.27 -15.85 13.89
CA LEU A 291 31.67 -16.29 12.54
C LEU A 291 31.23 -17.73 12.29
N GLU A 292 31.46 -18.63 13.24
CA GLU A 292 31.10 -20.05 13.13
C GLU A 292 29.56 -20.19 13.05
N SER A 293 28.82 -19.40 13.83
CA SER A 293 27.36 -19.34 13.74
C SER A 293 26.90 -18.83 12.38
N ALA A 294 27.55 -17.83 11.81
CA ALA A 294 27.24 -17.33 10.47
C ALA A 294 27.51 -18.40 9.40
N GLN A 295 28.62 -19.11 9.49
CA GLN A 295 28.97 -20.20 8.55
C GLN A 295 27.95 -21.36 8.62
N ALA A 296 27.49 -21.71 9.81
CA ALA A 296 26.45 -22.71 9.99
C ALA A 296 25.13 -22.31 9.30
N LEU A 297 24.74 -21.03 9.38
CA LEU A 297 23.53 -20.53 8.69
C LEU A 297 23.72 -20.40 7.19
N ILE A 298 24.90 -20.02 6.71
CA ILE A 298 25.24 -19.97 5.27
C ILE A 298 25.08 -21.35 4.64
N ALA A 299 25.51 -22.41 5.34
CA ALA A 299 25.35 -23.80 4.87
C ALA A 299 23.87 -24.23 4.73
N LEU A 300 22.96 -23.66 5.50
CA LEU A 300 21.51 -23.90 5.40
C LEU A 300 20.87 -23.12 4.24
N ALA A 301 21.25 -21.86 4.04
CA ALA A 301 20.58 -20.96 3.12
C ALA A 301 20.59 -21.44 1.66
N GLY A 302 21.67 -22.09 1.21
CA GLY A 302 21.77 -22.59 -0.17
C GLY A 302 20.82 -23.72 -0.56
N LYS A 303 20.09 -24.28 0.40
CA LYS A 303 19.19 -25.45 0.22
C LYS A 303 17.72 -25.10 0.39
N GLN A 304 17.39 -23.87 0.73
CA GLN A 304 16.06 -23.47 1.17
C GLN A 304 15.44 -22.40 0.25
N CYS A 305 14.13 -22.51 0.05
CA CYS A 305 13.35 -21.54 -0.68
C CYS A 305 12.87 -20.36 0.18
N LYS A 306 12.80 -20.55 1.50
CA LYS A 306 12.32 -19.53 2.44
C LYS A 306 13.38 -18.48 2.70
N PRO A 307 13.00 -17.20 2.89
CA PRO A 307 13.92 -16.14 3.29
C PRO A 307 14.59 -16.46 4.62
N LEU A 308 15.93 -16.41 4.64
CA LEU A 308 16.74 -16.36 5.84
C LEU A 308 17.39 -14.98 5.93
N LEU A 309 17.07 -14.25 6.99
CA LEU A 309 17.61 -12.93 7.30
C LEU A 309 18.50 -13.05 8.53
N ALA A 310 19.64 -12.38 8.51
CA ALA A 310 20.59 -12.39 9.63
C ALA A 310 20.68 -11.00 10.28
N CYS A 311 20.62 -10.93 11.59
CA CYS A 311 20.87 -9.71 12.36
C CYS A 311 21.98 -9.95 13.36
N TRP A 312 23.22 -9.63 13.01
CA TRP A 312 24.40 -9.72 13.88
C TRP A 312 24.68 -8.36 14.49
N MET A 313 24.23 -8.18 15.73
CA MET A 313 24.33 -6.92 16.47
C MET A 313 25.76 -6.66 16.97
N GLY A 314 26.12 -5.41 17.15
CA GLY A 314 27.51 -5.01 17.51
C GLY A 314 28.30 -4.57 16.28
N GLU A 315 29.59 -4.40 16.41
CA GLU A 315 30.48 -3.91 15.33
C GLU A 315 31.69 -4.80 15.12
N THR A 316 32.72 -4.65 15.96
CA THR A 316 34.02 -5.31 15.79
C THR A 316 33.93 -6.84 15.87
N GLN A 317 33.22 -7.37 16.86
CA GLN A 317 33.13 -8.80 17.13
C GLN A 317 32.38 -9.59 16.05
N VAL A 318 31.55 -8.91 15.25
CA VAL A 318 30.70 -9.52 14.24
C VAL A 318 31.07 -9.13 12.81
N ALA A 319 32.13 -8.34 12.63
CA ALA A 319 32.55 -7.81 11.32
C ALA A 319 32.84 -8.95 10.32
N SER A 320 33.64 -9.95 10.70
CA SER A 320 33.96 -11.11 9.86
C SER A 320 32.73 -11.95 9.50
N ALA A 321 31.76 -12.07 10.40
CA ALA A 321 30.52 -12.77 10.15
C ALA A 321 29.65 -12.02 9.12
N ARG A 322 29.57 -10.69 9.22
CA ARG A 322 28.84 -9.86 8.23
C ARG A 322 29.46 -9.94 6.85
N GLU A 323 30.80 -9.95 6.75
CA GLU A 323 31.50 -10.17 5.48
C GLU A 323 31.19 -11.53 4.89
N ALA A 324 31.10 -12.58 5.74
CA ALA A 324 30.73 -13.91 5.29
C ALA A 324 29.29 -13.95 4.73
N PHE A 325 28.32 -13.32 5.42
CA PHE A 325 26.96 -13.18 4.90
C PHE A 325 26.89 -12.38 3.61
N ALA A 326 27.66 -11.29 3.51
CA ALA A 326 27.71 -10.49 2.28
C ALA A 326 28.21 -11.32 1.07
N LYS A 327 29.32 -12.07 1.25
CA LYS A 327 29.86 -12.99 0.23
C LYS A 327 28.85 -14.09 -0.16
N ALA A 328 28.12 -14.60 0.81
CA ALA A 328 27.07 -15.62 0.61
C ALA A 328 25.74 -15.04 0.08
N ARG A 329 25.63 -13.72 -0.12
CA ARG A 329 24.42 -13.01 -0.52
C ARG A 329 23.23 -13.23 0.43
N ILE A 330 23.47 -13.38 1.73
CA ILE A 330 22.41 -13.43 2.75
C ILE A 330 22.15 -12.00 3.23
N PRO A 331 20.88 -11.53 3.24
CA PRO A 331 20.54 -10.23 3.81
C PRO A 331 20.95 -10.18 5.28
N HIS A 332 21.77 -9.20 5.64
CA HIS A 332 22.26 -9.05 7.00
C HIS A 332 22.12 -7.61 7.47
N PHE A 333 21.84 -7.46 8.76
CA PHE A 333 21.46 -6.20 9.40
C PHE A 333 22.19 -6.00 10.72
N ARG A 334 22.27 -4.74 11.15
CA ARG A 334 22.90 -4.35 12.42
C ARG A 334 21.92 -4.33 13.58
N THR A 335 20.63 -4.13 13.30
CA THR A 335 19.52 -4.13 14.27
C THR A 335 18.34 -4.92 13.74
N PRO A 336 17.42 -5.39 14.60
CA PRO A 336 16.31 -6.24 14.19
C PRO A 336 15.28 -5.55 13.28
N GLU A 337 15.01 -4.27 13.51
CA GLU A 337 13.91 -3.56 12.85
C GLU A 337 14.06 -3.51 11.33
N PRO A 338 15.22 -3.14 10.74
CA PRO A 338 15.40 -3.17 9.29
C PRO A 338 15.29 -4.58 8.69
N ALA A 339 15.65 -5.63 9.46
CA ALA A 339 15.50 -7.01 9.02
C ALA A 339 14.02 -7.38 8.89
N VAL A 340 13.21 -7.04 9.90
CA VAL A 340 11.77 -7.26 9.90
C VAL A 340 11.09 -6.42 8.79
N GLU A 341 11.53 -5.18 8.58
CA GLU A 341 11.03 -4.33 7.48
C GLU A 341 11.27 -4.96 6.11
N VAL A 342 12.46 -5.52 5.89
CA VAL A 342 12.77 -6.21 4.64
C VAL A 342 11.88 -7.44 4.46
N PHE A 343 11.65 -8.23 5.51
CA PHE A 343 10.72 -9.36 5.43
C PHE A 343 9.29 -8.90 5.11
N SER A 344 8.84 -7.81 5.71
CA SER A 344 7.54 -7.20 5.37
C SER A 344 7.44 -6.77 3.90
N HIS A 345 8.50 -6.18 3.34
CA HIS A 345 8.53 -5.79 1.92
C HIS A 345 8.53 -7.00 0.99
N LEU A 346 9.26 -8.07 1.33
CA LEU A 346 9.20 -9.35 0.61
C LEU A 346 7.78 -9.93 0.64
N SER A 347 7.19 -10.03 1.82
CA SER A 347 5.81 -10.50 2.01
C SER A 347 4.80 -9.68 1.20
N ALA A 348 4.90 -8.34 1.25
CA ALA A 348 4.05 -7.44 0.50
C ALA A 348 4.19 -7.64 -1.02
N TYR A 349 5.42 -7.75 -1.53
CA TYR A 349 5.68 -8.01 -2.95
C TYR A 349 4.97 -9.27 -3.44
N TYR A 350 5.14 -10.38 -2.73
CA TYR A 350 4.55 -11.66 -3.15
C TYR A 350 3.03 -11.69 -3.02
N ARG A 351 2.49 -11.12 -1.97
CA ARG A 351 1.04 -10.93 -1.84
C ARG A 351 0.48 -10.11 -3.01
N ASN A 352 1.16 -9.02 -3.36
CA ASN A 352 0.77 -8.18 -4.48
C ASN A 352 0.88 -8.92 -5.83
N GLN A 353 1.91 -9.76 -6.00
CA GLN A 353 2.02 -10.63 -7.19
C GLN A 353 0.90 -11.66 -7.28
N GLN A 354 0.47 -12.23 -6.17
CA GLN A 354 -0.70 -13.12 -6.15
C GLN A 354 -1.98 -12.38 -6.55
N LEU A 355 -2.20 -11.17 -6.01
CA LEU A 355 -3.35 -10.34 -6.37
C LEU A 355 -3.35 -9.97 -7.85
N LEU A 356 -2.19 -9.67 -8.45
CA LEU A 356 -2.06 -9.39 -9.88
C LEU A 356 -2.45 -10.57 -10.79
N ARG A 357 -2.31 -11.80 -10.31
CA ARG A 357 -2.65 -13.02 -11.03
C ARG A 357 -4.12 -13.42 -10.86
N GLN A 358 -4.83 -12.83 -9.89
CA GLN A 358 -6.24 -13.10 -9.70
C GLN A 358 -7.03 -12.50 -10.87
N MET A 359 -7.72 -13.36 -11.60
CA MET A 359 -8.71 -12.94 -12.59
C MET A 359 -10.08 -12.88 -11.90
N PRO A 360 -10.89 -11.84 -12.14
CA PRO A 360 -12.28 -11.87 -11.71
C PRO A 360 -12.94 -13.12 -12.28
N GLY A 361 -13.72 -13.82 -11.46
CA GLY A 361 -14.56 -14.91 -11.96
C GLY A 361 -15.53 -14.39 -13.01
N PRO A 362 -16.04 -15.27 -13.90
CA PRO A 362 -17.07 -14.85 -14.85
C PRO A 362 -18.27 -14.33 -14.06
N LEU A 363 -18.84 -13.22 -14.51
CA LEU A 363 -20.11 -12.72 -13.98
C LEU A 363 -21.16 -13.81 -14.25
N LEU A 364 -21.70 -14.39 -13.19
CA LEU A 364 -22.65 -15.51 -13.27
C LEU A 364 -24.00 -15.12 -13.89
N HIS A 365 -24.28 -13.82 -14.05
CA HIS A 365 -25.49 -13.30 -14.64
C HIS A 365 -25.18 -12.07 -15.50
N ASN A 366 -25.61 -12.12 -16.75
CA ASN A 366 -25.64 -10.95 -17.65
C ASN A 366 -26.80 -10.05 -17.25
N PHE A 367 -26.70 -9.35 -16.15
CA PHE A 367 -27.61 -8.26 -15.85
C PHE A 367 -27.10 -7.01 -16.59
N GLU A 368 -27.82 -6.58 -17.59
CA GLU A 368 -27.57 -5.27 -18.19
C GLU A 368 -28.21 -4.23 -17.29
N PRO A 369 -27.41 -3.32 -16.68
CA PRO A 369 -27.97 -2.26 -15.86
C PRO A 369 -28.73 -1.27 -16.74
N ASP A 370 -29.85 -0.73 -16.23
CA ASP A 370 -30.58 0.34 -16.88
C ASP A 370 -29.87 1.70 -16.68
N VAL A 371 -28.80 1.87 -17.47
CA VAL A 371 -27.95 3.07 -17.40
C VAL A 371 -28.70 4.31 -17.85
N GLU A 372 -29.66 4.17 -18.79
CA GLU A 372 -30.42 5.32 -19.31
C GLU A 372 -31.33 5.90 -18.22
N ASN A 373 -32.06 5.04 -17.52
CA ASN A 373 -32.89 5.49 -16.40
C ASN A 373 -32.07 6.14 -15.28
N ALA A 374 -30.93 5.53 -14.92
CA ALA A 374 -30.02 6.11 -13.94
C ALA A 374 -29.51 7.51 -14.37
N ARG A 375 -29.21 7.68 -15.65
CA ARG A 375 -28.78 8.98 -16.21
C ARG A 375 -29.89 10.01 -16.16
N LEU A 376 -31.11 9.66 -16.54
CA LEU A 376 -32.26 10.57 -16.49
C LEU A 376 -32.52 11.09 -15.07
N ILE A 377 -32.38 10.24 -14.05
CA ILE A 377 -32.53 10.65 -12.65
C ILE A 377 -31.46 11.65 -12.26
N ILE A 378 -30.20 11.43 -12.66
CA ILE A 378 -29.07 12.34 -12.37
C ILE A 378 -29.27 13.68 -13.10
N GLU A 379 -29.65 13.64 -14.39
CA GLU A 379 -29.88 14.84 -15.19
C GLU A 379 -31.05 15.66 -14.66
N GLY A 380 -32.12 15.02 -14.17
CA GLY A 380 -33.22 15.69 -13.50
C GLY A 380 -32.77 16.46 -12.24
N ALA A 381 -31.98 15.84 -11.38
CA ALA A 381 -31.44 16.50 -10.21
C ALA A 381 -30.52 17.69 -10.57
N MET A 382 -29.70 17.53 -11.61
CA MET A 382 -28.82 18.58 -12.12
C MET A 382 -29.61 19.77 -12.71
N GLN A 383 -30.72 19.54 -13.41
CA GLN A 383 -31.62 20.59 -13.92
C GLN A 383 -32.27 21.38 -12.80
N GLU A 384 -32.50 20.74 -11.66
CA GLU A 384 -33.01 21.39 -10.44
C GLU A 384 -31.88 22.07 -9.63
N HIS A 385 -30.65 22.14 -10.17
CA HIS A 385 -29.46 22.68 -9.51
C HIS A 385 -29.10 21.99 -8.20
N ARG A 386 -29.49 20.72 -8.01
CA ARG A 386 -29.13 19.93 -6.85
C ARG A 386 -27.83 19.15 -7.10
N SER A 387 -26.96 19.15 -6.09
CA SER A 387 -25.73 18.36 -6.07
C SER A 387 -25.88 17.04 -5.29
N VAL A 388 -27.03 16.84 -4.65
CA VAL A 388 -27.33 15.67 -3.80
C VAL A 388 -28.66 15.07 -4.25
N LEU A 389 -28.68 13.76 -4.44
CA LEU A 389 -29.88 13.00 -4.78
C LEU A 389 -30.71 12.74 -3.51
N THR A 390 -32.02 12.70 -3.65
CA THR A 390 -32.92 12.24 -2.58
C THR A 390 -32.71 10.75 -2.31
N ALA A 391 -33.17 10.27 -1.16
CA ALA A 391 -33.08 8.85 -0.82
C ALA A 391 -33.84 7.96 -1.82
N MET A 392 -34.93 8.45 -2.40
CA MET A 392 -35.72 7.73 -3.40
C MET A 392 -34.98 7.66 -4.75
N GLU A 393 -34.44 8.76 -5.23
CA GLU A 393 -33.63 8.81 -6.44
C GLU A 393 -32.39 7.91 -6.32
N SER A 394 -31.70 7.96 -5.19
CA SER A 394 -30.56 7.09 -4.90
C SER A 394 -30.94 5.60 -4.97
N LYS A 395 -32.07 5.23 -4.35
CA LYS A 395 -32.59 3.86 -4.41
C LYS A 395 -33.03 3.45 -5.82
N ALA A 396 -33.61 4.36 -6.59
CA ALA A 396 -33.99 4.08 -7.96
C ALA A 396 -32.76 3.82 -8.83
N ILE A 397 -31.66 4.58 -8.66
CA ILE A 397 -30.39 4.32 -9.33
C ILE A 397 -29.83 2.95 -8.91
N LEU A 398 -29.77 2.64 -7.61
CA LEU A 398 -29.30 1.34 -7.16
C LEU A 398 -30.13 0.19 -7.73
N ALA A 399 -31.47 0.35 -7.80
CA ALA A 399 -32.35 -0.64 -8.41
C ALA A 399 -32.12 -0.79 -9.91
N ALA A 400 -31.82 0.30 -10.65
CA ALA A 400 -31.45 0.26 -12.06
C ALA A 400 -30.17 -0.58 -12.32
N PHE A 401 -29.29 -0.68 -11.31
CA PHE A 401 -28.11 -1.55 -11.30
C PHE A 401 -28.36 -2.91 -10.63
N HIS A 402 -29.62 -3.30 -10.42
CA HIS A 402 -30.02 -4.56 -9.79
C HIS A 402 -29.46 -4.76 -8.38
N ILE A 403 -29.11 -3.68 -7.69
CA ILE A 403 -28.68 -3.73 -6.29
C ILE A 403 -29.95 -3.81 -5.42
N PRO A 404 -30.11 -4.83 -4.57
CA PRO A 404 -31.28 -4.95 -3.72
C PRO A 404 -31.41 -3.76 -2.76
N VAL A 405 -32.56 -3.08 -2.81
CA VAL A 405 -32.86 -1.93 -1.93
C VAL A 405 -34.08 -2.25 -1.07
N ALA A 406 -34.11 -1.71 0.15
CA ALA A 406 -35.31 -1.78 0.98
C ALA A 406 -36.46 -1.00 0.33
N GLN A 407 -37.66 -1.60 0.30
CA GLN A 407 -38.86 -0.93 -0.14
C GLN A 407 -39.12 0.30 0.72
N THR A 408 -39.26 1.45 0.09
CA THR A 408 -39.46 2.72 0.79
C THR A 408 -40.68 3.41 0.20
N VAL A 409 -41.57 3.90 1.07
CA VAL A 409 -42.78 4.64 0.67
C VAL A 409 -42.84 5.94 1.49
N ILE A 410 -43.17 7.02 0.80
CA ILE A 410 -43.30 8.34 1.43
C ILE A 410 -44.76 8.52 1.92
N ALA A 411 -44.91 8.98 3.16
CA ALA A 411 -46.16 9.37 3.75
C ALA A 411 -46.15 10.87 4.06
N ARG A 412 -47.22 11.56 3.66
CA ARG A 412 -47.38 13.01 3.88
C ARG A 412 -48.37 13.32 5.01
N SER A 413 -48.97 12.30 5.62
CA SER A 413 -49.86 12.42 6.76
C SER A 413 -49.73 11.24 7.73
N PRO A 414 -50.11 11.40 9.01
CA PRO A 414 -50.08 10.28 9.96
C PRO A 414 -50.98 9.11 9.54
N THR A 415 -52.04 9.37 8.80
CA THR A 415 -52.96 8.33 8.29
C THR A 415 -52.34 7.54 7.17
N GLU A 416 -51.70 8.21 6.22
CA GLU A 416 -50.90 7.55 5.15
C GLU A 416 -49.77 6.71 5.77
N ALA A 417 -49.06 7.27 6.75
CA ALA A 417 -47.98 6.58 7.45
C ALA A 417 -48.45 5.26 8.06
N LEU A 418 -49.64 5.27 8.69
CA LEU A 418 -50.20 4.06 9.25
C LEU A 418 -50.61 3.04 8.20
N LEU A 419 -51.26 3.46 7.12
CA LEU A 419 -51.65 2.56 6.03
C LEU A 419 -50.43 1.90 5.34
N ILE A 420 -49.39 2.69 5.10
CA ILE A 420 -48.14 2.20 4.54
C ILE A 420 -47.47 1.20 5.48
N ALA A 421 -47.37 1.52 6.78
CA ALA A 421 -46.79 0.62 7.77
C ALA A 421 -47.52 -0.72 7.87
N GLN A 422 -48.86 -0.69 7.77
CA GLN A 422 -49.68 -1.90 7.72
C GLN A 422 -49.44 -2.73 6.46
N GLN A 423 -49.27 -2.08 5.34
CA GLN A 423 -49.00 -2.75 4.06
C GLN A 423 -47.58 -3.36 4.01
N LEU A 424 -46.58 -2.67 4.55
CA LEU A 424 -45.19 -3.14 4.62
C LEU A 424 -44.99 -4.25 5.66
N GLY A 425 -45.87 -4.28 6.69
CA GLY A 425 -45.74 -5.18 7.83
C GLY A 425 -44.81 -4.63 8.93
N PHE A 426 -45.25 -4.79 10.18
CA PHE A 426 -44.46 -4.39 11.35
C PHE A 426 -43.34 -5.41 11.66
N PRO A 427 -42.21 -4.95 12.24
CA PRO A 427 -41.86 -3.58 12.58
C PRO A 427 -41.33 -2.79 11.39
N VAL A 428 -41.50 -1.46 11.43
CA VAL A 428 -40.99 -0.53 10.42
C VAL A 428 -40.06 0.53 11.01
N ALA A 429 -39.24 1.14 10.13
CA ALA A 429 -38.48 2.34 10.43
C ALA A 429 -39.15 3.54 9.76
N MET A 430 -39.13 4.68 10.42
CA MET A 430 -39.66 5.95 9.92
C MET A 430 -38.53 7.00 9.93
N LYS A 431 -38.39 7.70 8.82
CA LYS A 431 -37.34 8.71 8.66
C LYS A 431 -37.89 9.96 8.00
N ILE A 432 -37.43 11.14 8.42
CA ILE A 432 -37.81 12.40 7.76
C ILE A 432 -37.43 12.36 6.27
N ASN A 433 -38.30 12.86 5.41
CA ASN A 433 -38.06 13.06 4.01
C ASN A 433 -37.86 14.55 3.73
N SER A 434 -36.62 14.95 3.42
CA SER A 434 -36.23 16.31 3.11
C SER A 434 -34.94 16.26 2.31
N HIS A 435 -34.81 17.15 1.32
CA HIS A 435 -33.58 17.34 0.54
C HIS A 435 -32.59 18.28 1.26
N ASP A 436 -33.06 19.09 2.24
CA ASP A 436 -32.21 19.99 3.01
C ASP A 436 -31.49 19.29 4.16
N ILE A 437 -31.92 18.07 4.54
CA ILE A 437 -31.41 17.34 5.71
C ILE A 437 -30.63 16.10 5.26
N THR A 438 -29.31 16.20 5.26
CA THR A 438 -28.40 15.08 4.92
C THR A 438 -28.24 14.10 6.08
N HIS A 439 -28.06 14.60 7.31
CA HIS A 439 -27.85 13.80 8.53
C HIS A 439 -29.11 13.70 9.37
N LYS A 440 -30.04 12.82 8.97
CA LYS A 440 -31.36 12.71 9.56
C LYS A 440 -31.37 12.33 11.05
N SER A 441 -30.37 11.53 11.47
CA SER A 441 -30.26 11.10 12.88
C SER A 441 -29.89 12.25 13.81
N ASP A 442 -29.11 13.22 13.37
CA ASP A 442 -28.60 14.34 14.18
C ASP A 442 -29.72 15.30 14.57
N VAL A 443 -30.74 15.36 13.74
CA VAL A 443 -31.96 16.20 13.99
C VAL A 443 -33.07 15.42 14.65
N GLY A 444 -32.87 14.16 15.04
CA GLY A 444 -33.94 13.32 15.59
C GLY A 444 -34.98 12.90 14.55
N GLY A 445 -34.58 12.93 13.28
CA GLY A 445 -35.44 12.61 12.12
C GLY A 445 -35.53 11.12 11.79
N VAL A 446 -35.11 10.20 12.68
CA VAL A 446 -35.13 8.75 12.46
C VAL A 446 -35.67 8.05 13.70
N LEU A 447 -36.71 7.23 13.53
CA LEU A 447 -37.24 6.33 14.55
C LEU A 447 -37.31 4.91 14.01
N LEU A 448 -36.79 3.96 14.78
CA LEU A 448 -36.66 2.56 14.39
C LEU A 448 -37.57 1.67 15.20
N ASN A 449 -37.88 0.49 14.65
CA ASN A 449 -38.58 -0.59 15.36
C ASN A 449 -40.00 -0.21 15.83
N LEU A 450 -40.75 0.53 15.01
CA LEU A 450 -42.12 0.90 15.26
C LEU A 450 -43.04 -0.33 15.00
N ARG A 451 -43.83 -0.72 15.98
CA ARG A 451 -44.51 -2.03 16.01
C ARG A 451 -46.03 -1.97 15.92
N ASN A 452 -46.62 -0.81 16.10
CA ASN A 452 -48.07 -0.67 16.17
C ASN A 452 -48.57 0.72 15.72
N ALA A 453 -49.86 0.83 15.52
CA ALA A 453 -50.50 2.04 15.02
C ALA A 453 -50.31 3.29 15.91
N HIS A 454 -50.24 3.10 17.22
CA HIS A 454 -50.02 4.20 18.15
C HIS A 454 -48.60 4.76 18.00
N GLU A 455 -47.60 3.88 17.94
CA GLU A 455 -46.20 4.26 17.74
C GLU A 455 -46.01 5.00 16.42
N ILE A 456 -46.64 4.57 15.33
CA ILE A 456 -46.58 5.24 14.03
C ILE A 456 -47.06 6.68 14.09
N ARG A 457 -48.24 6.91 14.71
CA ARG A 457 -48.81 8.26 14.83
C ARG A 457 -47.93 9.18 15.68
N SER A 458 -47.47 8.68 16.83
CA SER A 458 -46.59 9.42 17.72
C SER A 458 -45.25 9.71 17.08
N ALA A 459 -44.69 8.73 16.36
CA ALA A 459 -43.42 8.86 15.62
C ALA A 459 -43.51 9.91 14.52
N TYR A 460 -44.60 9.91 13.74
CA TYR A 460 -44.79 10.88 12.69
C TYR A 460 -44.73 12.32 13.22
N GLN A 461 -45.55 12.61 14.27
CA GLN A 461 -45.56 13.93 14.86
C GLN A 461 -44.23 14.28 15.54
N GLY A 462 -43.67 13.34 16.32
CA GLY A 462 -42.40 13.57 17.02
C GLY A 462 -41.20 13.83 16.09
N ILE A 463 -41.14 13.18 14.93
CA ILE A 463 -40.10 13.45 13.93
C ILE A 463 -40.26 14.87 13.39
N LEU A 464 -41.46 15.29 13.01
CA LEU A 464 -41.68 16.63 12.48
C LEU A 464 -41.36 17.72 13.51
N ASP A 465 -41.81 17.53 14.76
CA ASP A 465 -41.57 18.49 15.85
C ASP A 465 -40.05 18.62 16.12
N ASN A 466 -39.33 17.52 16.21
CA ASN A 466 -37.87 17.48 16.43
C ASN A 466 -37.11 18.20 15.31
N VAL A 467 -37.47 17.90 14.07
CA VAL A 467 -36.82 18.49 12.90
C VAL A 467 -37.14 19.97 12.80
N HIS A 468 -38.38 20.37 13.02
CA HIS A 468 -38.78 21.78 12.98
C HIS A 468 -38.09 22.62 14.08
N ALA A 469 -37.88 22.03 15.25
CA ALA A 469 -37.16 22.68 16.35
C ALA A 469 -35.66 22.91 16.03
N LYS A 470 -35.04 22.01 15.28
CA LYS A 470 -33.59 22.07 14.96
C LYS A 470 -33.26 22.72 13.61
N CYS A 471 -34.18 22.59 12.65
CA CYS A 471 -34.04 23.09 11.29
C CYS A 471 -35.35 23.74 10.84
N PRO A 472 -35.71 24.93 11.37
CA PRO A 472 -37.02 25.57 11.12
C PRO A 472 -37.25 25.94 9.65
N ASP A 473 -36.19 26.21 8.91
CA ASP A 473 -36.23 26.64 7.51
C ASP A 473 -36.17 25.46 6.50
N ALA A 474 -36.03 24.21 6.96
CA ALA A 474 -35.92 23.07 6.08
C ALA A 474 -37.28 22.72 5.44
N HIS A 475 -37.27 22.46 4.13
CA HIS A 475 -38.44 21.97 3.43
C HIS A 475 -38.64 20.48 3.75
N LEU A 476 -39.85 20.14 4.24
CA LEU A 476 -40.20 18.80 4.68
C LEU A 476 -41.28 18.21 3.76
N ASP A 477 -40.95 17.10 3.08
CA ASP A 477 -41.84 16.38 2.17
C ASP A 477 -42.55 15.19 2.86
N GLY A 478 -42.69 15.24 4.18
CA GLY A 478 -43.25 14.16 4.99
C GLY A 478 -42.19 13.21 5.55
N VAL A 479 -42.58 11.95 5.70
CA VAL A 479 -41.67 10.89 6.21
C VAL A 479 -41.58 9.72 5.24
N SER A 480 -40.44 9.06 5.22
CA SER A 480 -40.27 7.76 4.53
C SER A 480 -40.43 6.60 5.51
N ILE A 481 -41.08 5.54 5.08
CA ILE A 481 -41.32 4.33 5.86
C ILE A 481 -40.72 3.14 5.16
N GLU A 482 -39.98 2.31 5.90
CA GLU A 482 -39.27 1.15 5.43
C GLU A 482 -39.47 -0.04 6.36
N PRO A 483 -39.54 -1.29 5.86
CA PRO A 483 -39.55 -2.47 6.72
C PRO A 483 -38.25 -2.57 7.50
N MET A 484 -38.29 -2.97 8.75
CA MET A 484 -37.09 -3.27 9.54
C MET A 484 -36.46 -4.58 9.04
N ILE A 485 -35.21 -4.50 8.58
CA ILE A 485 -34.47 -5.68 8.16
C ILE A 485 -33.61 -6.13 9.34
N VAL A 486 -34.02 -7.23 9.98
CA VAL A 486 -33.27 -7.80 11.11
C VAL A 486 -32.72 -9.16 10.68
N LYS A 487 -31.38 -9.29 10.66
CA LYS A 487 -30.70 -10.57 10.41
C LYS A 487 -29.85 -10.95 11.62
N ARG A 488 -30.11 -12.11 12.24
CA ARG A 488 -29.42 -12.58 13.46
C ARG A 488 -27.87 -12.61 13.33
N HIS A 489 -27.35 -12.86 12.13
CA HIS A 489 -25.92 -12.94 11.84
C HIS A 489 -25.49 -11.93 10.75
N GLY A 490 -26.27 -10.87 10.57
CA GLY A 490 -25.95 -9.80 9.62
C GLY A 490 -24.69 -9.03 10.04
N ARG A 491 -23.95 -8.53 9.04
CA ARG A 491 -22.89 -7.56 9.23
C ARG A 491 -23.28 -6.29 8.48
N GLU A 492 -23.17 -5.16 9.15
CA GLU A 492 -23.32 -3.86 8.48
C GLU A 492 -22.00 -3.49 7.80
N LEU A 493 -22.11 -3.13 6.54
CA LEU A 493 -20.96 -2.65 5.75
C LEU A 493 -21.34 -1.29 5.17
N MET A 494 -20.45 -0.32 5.32
CA MET A 494 -20.54 0.95 4.61
C MET A 494 -19.61 0.89 3.40
N ILE A 495 -20.15 1.12 2.20
CA ILE A 495 -19.40 1.22 0.96
C ILE A 495 -19.54 2.65 0.45
N GLY A 496 -18.43 3.35 0.38
CA GLY A 496 -18.35 4.70 -0.14
C GLY A 496 -17.43 4.78 -1.35
N VAL A 497 -17.76 5.65 -2.29
CA VAL A 497 -16.90 6.00 -3.43
C VAL A 497 -16.58 7.48 -3.36
N SER A 498 -15.31 7.80 -3.46
CA SER A 498 -14.85 9.19 -3.56
C SER A 498 -13.94 9.34 -4.78
N SER A 499 -13.97 10.48 -5.44
CA SER A 499 -13.11 10.76 -6.56
C SER A 499 -11.83 11.46 -6.09
N ASP A 500 -10.67 10.88 -6.44
CA ASP A 500 -9.36 11.52 -6.24
C ASP A 500 -8.99 12.33 -7.49
N PRO A 501 -8.47 13.57 -7.37
CA PRO A 501 -8.14 14.41 -8.53
C PRO A 501 -7.10 13.81 -9.47
N ALA A 502 -6.20 12.95 -8.97
CA ALA A 502 -5.15 12.32 -9.75
C ALA A 502 -5.55 10.94 -10.27
N PHE A 503 -6.23 10.12 -9.45
CA PHE A 503 -6.50 8.70 -9.73
C PHE A 503 -7.94 8.40 -10.13
N GLY A 504 -8.86 9.36 -10.01
CA GLY A 504 -10.28 9.17 -10.28
C GLY A 504 -11.02 8.45 -9.14
N PRO A 505 -12.18 7.87 -9.40
CA PRO A 505 -12.98 7.16 -8.41
C PRO A 505 -12.39 5.84 -7.97
#